data_4d5a17fd993d4b9cbe41a08f500556d3
#
_entry.id   4d5a17fd993d4b9cbe41a08f500556d3
#
_cell.length_a   1.000
_cell.length_b   1.000
_cell.length_c   1.000
_cell.angle_alpha   90.00
_cell.angle_beta   90.00
_cell.angle_gamma   90.00
#
_symmetry.space_group_name_H-M   'P 1'
#
loop_
_entity.id
_entity.type
_entity.pdbx_description
1 polymer ?
#
loop_
_entity_poly.entity_id
_entity_poly.type
_entity_poly.pdbx_seq_one_letter_code
_entity_poly.pdbx_strand_id
1 'polypeptide(L)'
;MTELFGEHVWWYIARSGGIVALLLSAASVLWGLLLSSRYLQGGPKPAGLLNLHKFLGALTVIFSLVHVAGLYLDSFVEFGITELLLPFRSGWKPVEVAWGVIAFWLLVAVQLSSMMMRRIPRRLWK
;
A
#
# COMPACT_ATOMS: atom_id res chain seq x y z
N MET A 1 -18.34 -27.35 -6.58
CA MET A 1 -16.99 -26.72 -6.62
C MET A 1 -17.02 -25.29 -7.13
N THR A 2 -17.72 -25.00 -8.23
CA THR A 2 -17.86 -23.64 -8.76
C THR A 2 -18.58 -22.67 -7.84
N GLU A 3 -19.53 -23.13 -7.05
CA GLU A 3 -20.27 -22.29 -6.08
C GLU A 3 -19.40 -21.91 -4.88
N LEU A 4 -18.58 -22.82 -4.37
CA LEU A 4 -17.66 -22.57 -3.27
C LEU A 4 -16.57 -21.54 -3.62
N PHE A 5 -16.11 -21.55 -4.86
CA PHE A 5 -15.15 -20.54 -5.34
C PHE A 5 -15.81 -19.18 -5.60
N GLY A 6 -17.10 -19.17 -6.01
CA GLY A 6 -17.82 -17.93 -6.29
C GLY A 6 -18.12 -17.10 -5.04
N GLU A 7 -18.47 -17.75 -3.93
CA GLU A 7 -18.85 -17.07 -2.69
C GLU A 7 -17.65 -16.49 -1.91
N HIS A 8 -16.47 -17.09 -2.06
CA HIS A 8 -15.28 -16.70 -1.30
C HIS A 8 -14.15 -16.10 -2.14
N VAL A 9 -14.38 -15.88 -3.44
CA VAL A 9 -13.34 -15.33 -4.33
C VAL A 9 -12.84 -13.97 -3.84
N TRP A 10 -13.74 -13.08 -3.47
CA TRP A 10 -13.39 -11.75 -3.00
C TRP A 10 -12.61 -11.78 -1.68
N TRP A 11 -12.94 -12.71 -0.80
CA TRP A 11 -12.20 -12.96 0.43
C TRP A 11 -10.75 -13.38 0.15
N TYR A 12 -10.55 -14.31 -0.78
CA TYR A 12 -9.20 -14.75 -1.16
C TYR A 12 -8.42 -13.63 -1.86
N ILE A 13 -9.07 -12.87 -2.73
CA ILE A 13 -8.46 -11.70 -3.39
C ILE A 13 -8.05 -10.66 -2.35
N ALA A 14 -8.92 -10.36 -1.39
CA ALA A 14 -8.62 -9.42 -0.32
C ALA A 14 -7.42 -9.87 0.51
N ARG A 15 -7.41 -11.14 0.95
CA ARG A 15 -6.31 -11.68 1.77
C ARG A 15 -4.99 -11.73 1.01
N SER A 16 -5.01 -12.30 -0.19
CA SER A 16 -3.78 -12.40 -0.99
C SER A 16 -3.25 -11.03 -1.39
N GLY A 17 -4.13 -10.12 -1.80
CA GLY A 17 -3.78 -8.74 -2.11
C GLY A 17 -3.16 -8.01 -0.93
N GLY A 18 -3.73 -8.19 0.28
CA GLY A 18 -3.19 -7.61 1.50
C GLY A 18 -1.82 -8.15 1.89
N ILE A 19 -1.61 -9.45 1.79
CA ILE A 19 -0.31 -10.09 2.06
C ILE A 19 0.74 -9.59 1.07
N VAL A 20 0.41 -9.57 -0.21
CA VAL A 20 1.34 -9.08 -1.26
C VAL A 20 1.65 -7.59 -1.04
N ALA A 21 0.64 -6.77 -0.74
CA ALA A 21 0.83 -5.35 -0.44
C ALA A 21 1.76 -5.14 0.75
N LEU A 22 1.60 -5.93 1.81
CA LEU A 22 2.46 -5.86 3.00
C LEU A 22 3.91 -6.20 2.67
N LEU A 23 4.14 -7.29 1.92
CA LEU A 23 5.50 -7.70 1.52
C LEU A 23 6.14 -6.66 0.59
N LEU A 24 5.39 -6.12 -0.36
CA LEU A 24 5.88 -5.07 -1.26
C LEU A 24 6.18 -3.77 -0.51
N SER A 25 5.34 -3.41 0.46
CA SER A 25 5.57 -2.25 1.32
C SER A 25 6.85 -2.39 2.13
N ALA A 26 7.03 -3.54 2.78
CA ALA A 26 8.26 -3.85 3.52
C ALA A 26 9.50 -3.80 2.62
N ALA A 27 9.43 -4.42 1.45
CA ALA A 27 10.51 -4.40 0.46
C ALA A 27 10.83 -2.96 0.00
N SER A 28 9.80 -2.15 -0.26
CA SER A 28 9.96 -0.75 -0.67
C SER A 28 10.63 0.09 0.42
N VAL A 29 10.20 -0.07 1.68
CA VAL A 29 10.78 0.64 2.82
C VAL A 29 12.25 0.24 3.02
N LEU A 30 12.55 -1.06 3.04
CA LEU A 30 13.93 -1.56 3.17
C LEU A 30 14.81 -1.06 2.04
N TRP A 31 14.31 -1.09 0.81
CA TRP A 31 15.03 -0.57 -0.35
C TRP A 31 15.27 0.94 -0.25
N GLY A 32 14.27 1.71 0.17
CA GLY A 32 14.40 3.14 0.40
C GLY A 32 15.42 3.49 1.47
N LEU A 33 15.42 2.74 2.59
CA LEU A 33 16.42 2.88 3.64
C LEU A 33 17.83 2.55 3.14
N LEU A 34 17.96 1.50 2.33
CA LEU A 34 19.22 1.12 1.73
C LEU A 34 19.75 2.22 0.79
N LEU A 35 18.87 2.80 -0.04
CA LEU A 35 19.21 3.92 -0.93
C LEU A 35 19.66 5.17 -0.16
N SER A 36 19.07 5.44 1.01
CA SER A 36 19.41 6.58 1.85
C SER A 36 20.61 6.33 2.77
N SER A 37 21.02 5.07 2.92
CA SER A 37 22.11 4.68 3.81
C SER A 37 23.49 5.05 3.25
N ARG A 38 24.46 5.21 4.15
CA ARG A 38 25.84 5.49 3.79
C ARG A 38 26.53 4.36 3.01
N TYR A 39 25.97 3.15 3.07
CA TYR A 39 26.53 1.99 2.36
C TYR A 39 26.56 2.18 0.83
N LEU A 40 25.63 2.96 0.28
CA LEU A 40 25.53 3.22 -1.15
C LEU A 40 26.04 4.63 -1.55
N GLN A 41 26.58 5.40 -0.61
CA GLN A 41 27.01 6.78 -0.86
C GLN A 41 28.40 6.90 -1.49
N GLY A 42 29.08 5.81 -1.76
CA GLY A 42 30.44 5.80 -2.30
C GLY A 42 30.58 5.95 -3.82
N GLY A 43 29.48 6.17 -4.56
CA GLY A 43 29.52 6.28 -6.03
C GLY A 43 28.22 6.78 -6.63
N PRO A 44 28.18 7.03 -7.97
CA PRO A 44 26.97 7.44 -8.65
C PRO A 44 25.93 6.32 -8.53
N LYS A 45 24.78 6.63 -7.91
CA LYS A 45 23.69 5.68 -7.78
C LYS A 45 23.10 5.41 -9.16
N PRO A 46 23.07 4.15 -9.63
CA PRO A 46 22.42 3.85 -10.90
C PRO A 46 20.95 4.27 -10.86
N ALA A 47 20.48 4.90 -11.93
CA ALA A 47 19.08 5.31 -12.05
C ALA A 47 18.09 4.14 -11.82
N GLY A 48 18.52 2.91 -12.15
CA GLY A 48 17.75 1.70 -11.94
C GLY A 48 17.38 1.42 -10.48
N LEU A 49 18.25 1.78 -9.52
CA LEU A 49 17.97 1.57 -8.09
C LEU A 49 16.80 2.44 -7.61
N LEU A 50 16.76 3.69 -8.02
CA LEU A 50 15.65 4.59 -7.70
C LEU A 50 14.37 4.18 -8.43
N ASN A 51 14.49 3.74 -9.68
CA ASN A 51 13.35 3.25 -10.46
C ASN A 51 12.75 2.00 -9.85
N LEU A 52 13.56 1.09 -9.30
CA LEU A 52 13.07 -0.08 -8.57
C LEU A 52 12.28 0.33 -7.32
N HIS A 53 12.77 1.30 -6.56
CA HIS A 53 12.04 1.83 -5.40
C HIS A 53 10.68 2.41 -5.79
N LYS A 54 10.63 3.20 -6.85
CA LYS A 54 9.38 3.77 -7.39
C LYS A 54 8.42 2.68 -7.87
N PHE A 55 8.94 1.65 -8.52
CA PHE A 55 8.17 0.51 -8.99
C PHE A 55 7.56 -0.28 -7.83
N LEU A 56 8.34 -0.58 -6.79
CA LEU A 56 7.84 -1.25 -5.58
C LEU A 56 6.76 -0.43 -4.89
N GLY A 57 6.92 0.87 -4.80
CA GLY A 57 5.90 1.78 -4.26
C GLY A 57 4.61 1.77 -5.05
N ALA A 58 4.70 1.82 -6.37
CA ALA A 58 3.53 1.75 -7.27
C ALA A 58 2.80 0.41 -7.12
N LEU A 59 3.52 -0.71 -7.09
CA LEU A 59 2.92 -2.03 -6.86
C LEU A 59 2.25 -2.12 -5.49
N THR A 60 2.85 -1.56 -4.45
CA THR A 60 2.25 -1.50 -3.11
C THR A 60 0.90 -0.81 -3.14
N VAL A 61 0.79 0.33 -3.83
CA VAL A 61 -0.48 1.06 -3.99
C VAL A 61 -1.51 0.22 -4.75
N ILE A 62 -1.11 -0.40 -5.86
CA ILE A 62 -2.00 -1.21 -6.68
C ILE A 62 -2.57 -2.38 -5.87
N PHE A 63 -1.72 -3.14 -5.17
CA PHE A 63 -2.18 -4.28 -4.37
C PHE A 63 -2.97 -3.86 -3.13
N SER A 64 -2.66 -2.69 -2.56
CA SER A 64 -3.47 -2.13 -1.47
C SER A 64 -4.88 -1.77 -1.96
N LEU A 65 -5.01 -1.21 -3.16
CA LEU A 65 -6.31 -0.93 -3.78
C LEU A 65 -7.08 -2.21 -4.10
N VAL A 66 -6.40 -3.23 -4.60
CA VAL A 66 -6.99 -4.56 -4.84
C VAL A 66 -7.49 -5.17 -3.52
N HIS A 67 -6.71 -5.05 -2.45
CA HIS A 67 -7.09 -5.51 -1.12
C HIS A 67 -8.37 -4.82 -0.62
N VAL A 68 -8.39 -3.49 -0.67
CA VAL A 68 -9.55 -2.69 -0.23
C VAL A 68 -10.79 -2.98 -1.10
N ALA A 69 -10.61 -3.09 -2.42
CA ALA A 69 -11.70 -3.44 -3.33
C ALA A 69 -12.25 -4.85 -3.04
N GLY A 70 -11.36 -5.81 -2.78
CA GLY A 70 -11.75 -7.17 -2.38
C GLY A 70 -12.58 -7.18 -1.11
N LEU A 71 -12.19 -6.40 -0.10
CA LEU A 71 -12.97 -6.26 1.14
C LEU A 71 -14.33 -5.62 0.92
N TYR A 72 -14.41 -4.63 0.04
CA TYR A 72 -15.68 -3.96 -0.28
C TYR A 72 -16.64 -4.89 -1.03
N LEU A 73 -16.12 -5.72 -1.92
CA LEU A 73 -16.93 -6.63 -2.75
C LEU A 73 -17.22 -7.97 -2.06
N ASP A 74 -16.58 -8.23 -0.91
CA ASP A 74 -16.78 -9.46 -0.16
C ASP A 74 -18.14 -9.46 0.53
N SER A 75 -18.84 -10.59 0.43
CA SER A 75 -20.14 -10.81 1.06
C SER A 75 -20.05 -11.50 2.43
N PHE A 76 -18.87 -12.03 2.78
CA PHE A 76 -18.67 -12.74 4.05
C PHE A 76 -18.59 -11.77 5.24
N VAL A 77 -17.88 -10.65 5.05
CA VAL A 77 -17.87 -9.53 5.99
C VAL A 77 -18.27 -8.28 5.22
N GLU A 78 -19.46 -7.80 5.48
CA GLU A 78 -19.97 -6.60 4.81
C GLU A 78 -19.27 -5.34 5.36
N PHE A 79 -18.29 -4.86 4.62
CA PHE A 79 -17.65 -3.57 4.90
C PHE A 79 -18.34 -2.45 4.10
N GLY A 80 -18.89 -1.46 4.80
CA GLY A 80 -19.32 -0.22 4.18
C GLY A 80 -18.15 0.68 3.80
N ILE A 81 -18.38 1.63 2.92
CA ILE A 81 -17.36 2.62 2.51
C ILE A 81 -16.82 3.38 3.72
N THR A 82 -17.69 3.77 4.65
CA THR A 82 -17.29 4.44 5.89
C THR A 82 -16.38 3.60 6.77
N GLU A 83 -16.63 2.30 6.85
CA GLU A 83 -15.81 1.37 7.64
C GLU A 83 -14.41 1.18 7.05
N LEU A 84 -14.30 1.25 5.72
CA LEU A 84 -13.02 1.13 5.01
C LEU A 84 -12.19 2.42 5.00
N LEU A 85 -12.84 3.57 5.11
CA LEU A 85 -12.18 4.88 5.03
C LEU A 85 -11.93 5.55 6.38
N LEU A 86 -12.70 5.18 7.40
CA LEU A 86 -12.58 5.75 8.74
C LEU A 86 -12.14 4.69 9.75
N PRO A 87 -11.11 4.97 10.57
CA PRO A 87 -10.67 4.03 11.59
C PRO A 87 -11.73 3.91 12.70
N PHE A 88 -11.78 2.74 13.35
CA PHE A 88 -12.68 2.41 14.47
C PHE A 88 -14.17 2.41 14.12
N ARG A 89 -14.54 2.38 12.84
CA ARG A 89 -15.94 2.32 12.38
C ARG A 89 -16.40 0.91 12.04
N SER A 90 -15.49 -0.06 11.97
CA SER A 90 -15.84 -1.44 11.65
C SER A 90 -16.52 -2.13 12.84
N GLY A 91 -17.62 -2.83 12.57
CA GLY A 91 -18.25 -3.73 13.53
C GLY A 91 -17.47 -5.04 13.72
N TRP A 92 -16.56 -5.37 12.80
CA TRP A 92 -15.73 -6.57 12.84
C TRP A 92 -14.28 -6.17 13.09
N LYS A 93 -13.70 -6.69 14.19
CA LYS A 93 -12.30 -6.43 14.59
C LYS A 93 -11.91 -4.94 14.45
N PRO A 94 -12.56 -4.03 15.22
CA PRO A 94 -12.40 -2.60 14.98
C PRO A 94 -10.97 -2.09 15.15
N VAL A 95 -10.17 -2.70 16.03
CA VAL A 95 -8.78 -2.29 16.29
C VAL A 95 -7.87 -2.69 15.12
N GLU A 96 -7.98 -3.93 14.66
CA GLU A 96 -7.17 -4.45 13.56
C GLU A 96 -7.50 -3.73 12.24
N VAL A 97 -8.77 -3.49 11.98
CA VAL A 97 -9.23 -2.73 10.81
C VAL A 97 -8.78 -1.28 10.91
N ALA A 98 -8.81 -0.68 12.09
CA ALA A 98 -8.34 0.69 12.31
C ALA A 98 -6.87 0.85 11.94
N TRP A 99 -6.00 -0.08 12.34
CA TRP A 99 -4.60 -0.06 11.94
C TRP A 99 -4.41 -0.16 10.42
N GLY A 100 -5.21 -0.99 9.77
CA GLY A 100 -5.22 -1.11 8.31
C GLY A 100 -5.64 0.18 7.62
N VAL A 101 -6.69 0.84 8.11
CA VAL A 101 -7.18 2.13 7.58
C VAL A 101 -6.12 3.23 7.76
N ILE A 102 -5.50 3.31 8.94
CA ILE A 102 -4.43 4.27 9.23
C ILE A 102 -3.25 4.02 8.28
N ALA A 103 -2.83 2.77 8.14
CA ALA A 103 -1.73 2.39 7.24
C ALA A 103 -2.04 2.77 5.78
N PHE A 104 -3.27 2.56 5.32
CA PHE A 104 -3.71 2.94 3.98
C PHE A 104 -3.62 4.46 3.77
N TRP A 105 -4.10 5.26 4.71
CA TRP A 105 -4.02 6.72 4.61
C TRP A 105 -2.59 7.24 4.67
N LEU A 106 -1.72 6.63 5.47
CA LEU A 106 -0.29 6.95 5.49
C LEU A 106 0.37 6.62 4.15
N LEU A 107 0.03 5.49 3.54
CA LEU A 107 0.51 5.11 2.21
C LEU A 107 0.08 6.15 1.17
N VAL A 108 -1.19 6.56 1.17
CA VAL A 108 -1.72 7.59 0.28
C VAL A 108 -0.97 8.91 0.48
N ALA A 109 -0.77 9.33 1.72
CA ALA A 109 -0.04 10.57 2.04
C ALA A 109 1.40 10.54 1.53
N VAL A 110 2.12 9.44 1.76
CA VAL A 110 3.50 9.26 1.28
C VAL A 110 3.53 9.28 -0.26
N GLN A 111 2.62 8.57 -0.90
CA GLN A 111 2.58 8.49 -2.37
C GLN A 111 2.26 9.87 -2.98
N LEU A 112 1.27 10.57 -2.45
CA LEU A 112 0.90 11.91 -2.93
C LEU A 112 2.02 12.92 -2.71
N SER A 113 2.66 12.92 -1.54
CA SER A 113 3.78 13.81 -1.26
C SER A 113 4.96 13.54 -2.20
N SER A 114 5.26 12.28 -2.46
CA SER A 114 6.30 11.89 -3.42
C SER A 114 5.99 12.36 -4.84
N MET A 115 4.74 12.28 -5.28
CA MET A 115 4.31 12.78 -6.58
C MET A 115 4.36 14.31 -6.66
N MET A 116 3.95 15.00 -5.60
CA MET A 116 4.00 16.46 -5.52
C MET A 116 5.43 16.98 -5.54
N MET A 117 6.36 16.31 -4.87
CA MET A 117 7.78 16.66 -4.87
C MET A 117 8.39 16.68 -6.27
N ARG A 118 7.92 15.84 -7.18
CA ARG A 118 8.38 15.82 -8.58
C ARG A 118 7.94 17.05 -9.37
N ARG A 119 6.86 17.72 -8.95
CA ARG A 119 6.30 18.89 -9.62
C ARG A 119 6.84 20.20 -9.08
N ILE A 120 7.46 20.18 -7.90
CA ILE A 120 8.06 21.38 -7.28
C ILE A 120 9.44 21.62 -7.89
N PRO A 121 9.71 22.83 -8.46
CA PRO A 121 11.03 23.12 -9.01
C PRO A 121 12.09 23.09 -7.93
N ARG A 122 13.26 22.56 -8.28
CA ARG A 122 14.42 22.42 -7.37
C ARG A 122 14.84 23.71 -6.65
N ARG A 123 14.41 24.87 -7.17
CA ARG A 123 14.69 26.19 -6.59
C ARG A 123 14.06 26.41 -5.20
N LEU A 124 13.00 25.67 -4.88
CA LEU A 124 12.30 25.78 -3.60
C LEU A 124 12.87 24.87 -2.50
N TRP A 125 13.89 24.06 -2.84
CA TRP A 125 14.52 23.10 -1.93
C TRP A 125 15.85 23.59 -1.31
N LYS A 126 16.27 24.80 -1.65
CA LYS A 126 17.51 25.38 -1.11
C LYS A 126 17.24 26.28 0.09
#